data_82649c6724b1b141ff242d50a699d1b4
#
_entry.id   82649c6724b1b141ff242d50a699d1b4
#
_cell.length_a   1.000
_cell.length_b   1.000
_cell.length_c   1.000
_cell.angle_alpha   90.00
_cell.angle_beta   90.00
_cell.angle_gamma   90.00
#
_symmetry.space_group_name_H-M   'P 1'
#
loop_
_entity.id
_entity.type
_entity.pdbx_description
1 polymer ?
#
loop_
_entity_poly.entity_id
_entity_poly.type
_entity_poly.pdbx_seq_one_letter_code
_entity_poly.pdbx_strand_id
1 'polypeptide(L)'
;MLQGSGWLGRTFVAYGLGNFLWWERSYSTATGVLELTVRPHAALTARFIPAVVSGTGQPVPDRGAAARRAAAHYASLRACAELASHPS
;
A
#
# COMPACT_ATOMS: atom_id res chain seq x y z
N MET A 1 -5.30 4.02 -8.48
CA MET A 1 -5.49 2.59 -8.19
C MET A 1 -4.28 2.04 -7.44
N LEU A 2 -4.54 1.27 -6.40
CA LEU A 2 -3.46 0.59 -5.68
C LEU A 2 -2.77 -0.44 -6.56
N GLN A 3 -1.45 -0.50 -6.43
CA GLN A 3 -0.62 -1.51 -7.07
C GLN A 3 0.27 -2.14 -6.02
N GLY A 4 0.89 -3.28 -6.36
CA GLY A 4 1.66 -4.03 -5.39
C GLY A 4 2.96 -3.37 -4.98
N SER A 5 3.47 -3.78 -3.83
CA SER A 5 4.82 -3.44 -3.39
C SER A 5 5.51 -4.69 -2.85
N GLY A 6 6.81 -4.68 -2.86
CA GLY A 6 7.62 -5.79 -2.38
C GLY A 6 9.05 -5.67 -2.82
N TRP A 7 9.75 -6.80 -2.83
CA TRP A 7 11.18 -6.83 -3.09
C TRP A 7 11.49 -7.40 -4.46
N LEU A 8 12.36 -6.72 -5.16
CA LEU A 8 13.02 -7.23 -6.36
C LEU A 8 14.51 -7.34 -6.02
N GLY A 9 14.94 -8.55 -5.65
CA GLY A 9 16.26 -8.73 -5.10
C GLY A 9 16.41 -8.00 -3.77
N ARG A 10 17.30 -7.03 -3.72
CA ARG A 10 17.56 -6.21 -2.53
C ARG A 10 16.92 -4.83 -2.60
N THR A 11 16.13 -4.58 -3.63
CA THR A 11 15.48 -3.30 -3.84
C THR A 11 14.00 -3.40 -3.48
N PHE A 12 13.53 -2.52 -2.61
CA PHE A 12 12.11 -2.43 -2.32
C PHE A 12 11.43 -1.57 -3.39
N VAL A 13 10.34 -2.08 -3.94
CA VAL A 13 9.60 -1.44 -5.04
C VAL A 13 8.15 -1.24 -4.62
N ALA A 14 7.65 -0.03 -4.81
CA ALA A 14 6.23 0.27 -4.65
C ALA A 14 5.75 0.95 -5.92
N TYR A 15 4.80 0.31 -6.63
CA TYR A 15 4.34 0.82 -7.91
C TYR A 15 3.36 1.97 -7.79
N GLY A 16 2.47 1.92 -6.81
CA GLY A 16 1.54 3.02 -6.61
C GLY A 16 0.56 2.76 -5.48
N LEU A 17 0.10 3.83 -4.86
CA LEU A 17 -0.78 3.78 -3.69
C LEU A 17 -2.19 4.31 -3.99
N GLY A 18 -2.48 4.63 -5.26
CA GLY A 18 -3.77 5.14 -5.67
C GLY A 18 -3.92 6.63 -5.42
N ASN A 19 -5.12 7.13 -5.65
CA ASN A 19 -5.44 8.53 -5.38
C ASN A 19 -5.59 8.73 -3.89
N PHE A 20 -4.73 9.53 -3.29
CA PHE A 20 -4.75 9.75 -1.85
C PHE A 20 -5.64 10.92 -1.47
N LEU A 21 -5.56 12.01 -2.23
CA LEU A 21 -6.41 13.18 -2.03
C LEU A 21 -7.02 13.52 -3.38
N TRP A 22 -8.35 13.40 -3.49
CA TRP A 22 -9.01 13.53 -4.79
C TRP A 22 -10.37 14.17 -4.65
N TRP A 23 -10.68 15.13 -5.50
CA TRP A 23 -11.90 15.92 -5.43
C TRP A 23 -13.06 15.34 -6.24
N GLU A 24 -12.80 14.35 -7.09
CA GLU A 24 -13.81 13.68 -7.90
C GLU A 24 -13.87 12.19 -7.55
N ARG A 25 -15.01 11.57 -7.85
CA ARG A 25 -15.12 10.11 -7.75
C ARG A 25 -14.22 9.45 -8.77
N SER A 26 -13.50 8.43 -8.34
CA SER A 26 -12.70 7.60 -9.22
C SER A 26 -13.19 6.16 -9.16
N TYR A 27 -12.69 5.32 -10.07
CA TYR A 27 -13.00 3.91 -10.09
C TYR A 27 -12.64 3.21 -8.79
N SER A 28 -11.55 3.60 -8.20
CA SER A 28 -11.08 2.99 -6.98
C SER A 28 -10.80 4.07 -5.96
N THR A 29 -11.44 3.93 -4.81
CA THR A 29 -11.20 4.80 -3.66
C THR A 29 -10.19 4.20 -2.70
N ALA A 30 -9.74 2.97 -2.95
CA ALA A 30 -8.73 2.32 -2.12
C ALA A 30 -7.38 3.00 -2.27
N THR A 31 -6.78 3.35 -1.16
CA THR A 31 -5.48 4.00 -1.10
C THR A 31 -4.79 3.65 0.22
N GLY A 32 -3.72 4.31 0.53
CA GLY A 32 -3.05 4.10 1.80
C GLY A 32 -1.75 4.87 1.90
N VAL A 33 -1.13 4.70 3.05
CA VAL A 33 0.21 5.24 3.34
C VAL A 33 1.15 4.04 3.49
N LEU A 34 2.28 4.11 2.81
CA LEU A 34 3.33 3.11 2.97
C LEU A 34 4.42 3.71 3.85
N GLU A 35 4.52 3.19 5.08
CA GLU A 35 5.52 3.62 6.03
C GLU A 35 6.77 2.76 5.89
N LEU A 36 7.89 3.39 5.57
CA LEU A 36 9.17 2.70 5.44
C LEU A 36 10.07 3.08 6.61
N THR A 37 10.59 2.05 7.28
CA THR A 37 11.58 2.25 8.35
C THR A 37 12.94 1.82 7.84
N VAL A 38 13.85 2.77 7.80
CA VAL A 38 15.22 2.54 7.32
C VAL A 38 16.17 2.55 8.51
N ARG A 39 16.98 1.50 8.62
CA ARG A 39 17.96 1.35 9.70
C ARG A 39 19.33 1.07 9.11
N PRO A 40 20.42 1.59 9.75
CA PRO A 40 21.75 1.20 9.32
C PRO A 40 21.96 -0.31 9.55
N HIS A 41 22.63 -0.95 8.61
CA HIS A 41 23.02 -2.37 8.69
C HIS A 41 21.85 -3.36 8.80
N ALA A 42 20.64 -2.94 8.41
CA ALA A 42 19.48 -3.83 8.38
C ALA A 42 18.64 -3.53 7.15
N ALA A 43 17.89 -4.52 6.70
CA ALA A 43 16.92 -4.32 5.64
C ALA A 43 15.82 -3.37 6.11
N LEU A 44 15.32 -2.54 5.20
CA LEU A 44 14.20 -1.69 5.54
C LEU A 44 12.95 -2.52 5.82
N THR A 45 12.05 -1.98 6.61
CA THR A 45 10.75 -2.58 6.84
C THR A 45 9.67 -1.66 6.31
N ALA A 46 8.57 -2.25 5.83
CA ALA A 46 7.47 -1.52 5.24
C ALA A 46 6.17 -1.89 5.93
N ARG A 47 5.35 -0.89 6.21
CA ARG A 47 4.02 -1.08 6.79
C ARG A 47 3.00 -0.32 5.95
N PHE A 48 1.95 -1.02 5.52
CA PHE A 48 0.88 -0.40 4.77
C PHE A 48 -0.26 -0.01 5.71
N ILE A 49 -0.67 1.25 5.64
CA ILE A 49 -1.80 1.80 6.41
C ILE A 49 -2.93 2.04 5.42
N PRO A 50 -3.91 1.14 5.32
CA PRO A 50 -4.97 1.27 4.33
C PRO A 50 -5.91 2.43 4.65
N ALA A 51 -6.40 3.06 3.61
CA ALA A 51 -7.35 4.15 3.71
C ALA A 51 -8.30 4.12 2.51
N VAL A 52 -9.37 4.84 2.61
CA VAL A 52 -10.32 5.02 1.52
C VAL A 52 -10.56 6.50 1.30
N VAL A 53 -10.64 6.91 0.05
CA VAL A 53 -10.95 8.30 -0.29
C VAL A 53 -12.44 8.53 -0.07
N SER A 54 -12.79 9.44 0.83
CA SER A 54 -14.18 9.75 1.16
C SER A 54 -14.86 10.56 0.05
N GLY A 55 -16.17 10.75 0.18
CA GLY A 55 -16.94 11.56 -0.76
C GLY A 55 -16.49 13.02 -0.85
N THR A 56 -15.75 13.50 0.14
CA THR A 56 -15.19 14.86 0.13
C THR A 56 -13.76 14.90 -0.44
N GLY A 57 -13.24 13.75 -0.90
CA GLY A 57 -11.90 13.65 -1.45
C GLY A 57 -10.78 13.46 -0.43
N GLN A 58 -11.13 13.35 0.84
CA GLN A 58 -10.13 13.15 1.90
C GLN A 58 -9.86 11.67 2.13
N PRO A 59 -8.61 11.28 2.37
CA PRO A 59 -8.31 9.92 2.78
C PRO A 59 -8.74 9.70 4.22
N VAL A 60 -9.42 8.57 4.45
CA VAL A 60 -9.88 8.17 5.77
C VAL A 60 -9.30 6.81 6.09
N PRO A 61 -8.54 6.64 7.18
CA PRO A 61 -7.96 5.34 7.51
C PRO A 61 -9.04 4.29 7.73
N ASP A 62 -8.82 3.09 7.18
CA ASP A 62 -9.68 1.94 7.41
C ASP A 62 -9.47 1.43 8.84
N ARG A 63 -10.49 0.77 9.37
CA ARG A 63 -10.46 0.24 10.73
C ARG A 63 -11.03 -1.17 10.78
N GLY A 64 -10.62 -1.94 11.79
CA GLY A 64 -11.16 -3.25 12.10
C GLY A 64 -11.08 -4.22 10.93
N ALA A 65 -12.20 -4.89 10.64
CA ALA A 65 -12.25 -5.88 9.57
C ALA A 65 -12.00 -5.27 8.19
N ALA A 66 -12.42 -4.03 7.97
CA ALA A 66 -12.17 -3.33 6.71
C ALA A 66 -10.66 -3.11 6.51
N ALA A 67 -9.95 -2.72 7.57
CA ALA A 67 -8.51 -2.54 7.50
C ALA A 67 -7.80 -3.86 7.21
N ARG A 68 -8.23 -4.94 7.84
CA ARG A 68 -7.63 -6.27 7.61
C ARG A 68 -7.85 -6.74 6.18
N ARG A 69 -9.05 -6.56 5.64
CA ARG A 69 -9.34 -6.93 4.24
C ARG A 69 -8.53 -6.11 3.27
N ALA A 70 -8.42 -4.80 3.51
CA ALA A 70 -7.65 -3.91 2.65
C ALA A 70 -6.16 -4.26 2.68
N ALA A 71 -5.62 -4.55 3.87
CA ALA A 71 -4.22 -4.95 3.99
C ALA A 71 -3.95 -6.28 3.30
N ALA A 72 -4.86 -7.25 3.43
CA ALA A 72 -4.73 -8.54 2.75
C ALA A 72 -4.81 -8.38 1.24
N HIS A 73 -5.70 -7.54 0.74
CA HIS A 73 -5.80 -7.25 -0.67
C HIS A 73 -4.50 -6.62 -1.19
N TYR A 74 -3.98 -5.64 -0.47
CA TYR A 74 -2.72 -4.99 -0.85
C TYR A 74 -1.56 -6.00 -0.89
N ALA A 75 -1.49 -6.87 0.11
CA ALA A 75 -0.48 -7.93 0.13
C ALA A 75 -0.61 -8.88 -1.06
N SER A 76 -1.83 -9.18 -1.50
CA SER A 76 -2.04 -10.06 -2.65
C SER A 76 -1.55 -9.44 -3.97
N LEU A 77 -1.52 -8.12 -4.07
CA LEU A 77 -1.04 -7.43 -5.27
C LEU A 77 0.45 -7.63 -5.51
N ARG A 78 1.19 -8.01 -4.45
CA ARG A 78 2.61 -8.32 -4.56
C ARG A 78 2.87 -9.44 -5.56
N ALA A 79 2.08 -10.50 -5.50
CA ALA A 79 2.21 -11.62 -6.43
C ALA A 79 1.91 -11.20 -7.87
N CYS A 80 0.89 -10.36 -8.07
CA CYS A 80 0.56 -9.85 -9.39
C CYS A 80 1.68 -9.00 -9.97
N ALA A 81 2.46 -8.33 -9.13
CA ALA A 81 3.59 -7.51 -9.55
C ALA A 81 4.90 -8.31 -9.62
N GLU A 82 4.85 -9.62 -9.33
CA GLU A 82 6.03 -10.50 -9.32
C GLU A 82 7.10 -10.04 -8.34
N LEU A 83 6.69 -9.52 -7.20
CA LEU A 83 7.60 -9.07 -6.15
C LEU A 83 7.60 -10.06 -4.99
N ALA A 84 8.73 -10.14 -4.28
CA ALA A 84 8.88 -11.00 -3.13
C ALA A 84 8.49 -10.29 -1.85
N SER A 85 8.17 -11.06 -0.80
CA SER A 85 7.83 -10.51 0.52
C SER A 85 9.06 -10.13 1.33
N HIS A 86 10.23 -10.61 0.93
CA HIS A 86 11.50 -10.38 1.64
C HIS A 86 12.62 -10.12 0.64
N PRO A 87 13.67 -9.39 1.03
CA PRO A 87 14.84 -9.21 0.16
C PRO A 87 15.60 -10.53 0.00
N SER A 88 16.22 -10.66 -1.12
CA SER A 88 17.06 -11.83 -1.40
C SER A 88 18.55 -11.48 -1.41
#